data_f9d8dd865a0398237661e014c151825e
#
_entry.id   f9d8dd865a0398237661e014c151825e
#
_cell.length_a   1.000
_cell.length_b   1.000
_cell.length_c   1.000
_cell.angle_alpha   90.00
_cell.angle_beta   90.00
_cell.angle_gamma   90.00
#
_symmetry.space_group_name_H-M   'P 1'
#
loop_
_entity.id
_entity.type
_entity.pdbx_description
1 polymer ?
#
loop_
_entity_poly.entity_id
_entity_poly.type
_entity_poly.pdbx_seq_one_letter_code
_entity_poly.pdbx_strand_id
1 'polypeptide(L)'
;MSENPSTWGELAGLTLTKGHGTGNDFIFLTDENAEIALTPELVARACDRHFGIGADGFIRAARSTASRAGQKLLEEYPDAVWFMDYRNGDGSIAEMCGNGVRAFVEYLRTEGLIELEVGETVKIGTRAGVKTVARTEEGYAIDMGPWSFIHGEAAREGGEDCLVSARGLKTPRAGLSISMG
;
A
#
# COMPACT_ATOMS: atom_id res chain seq x y z
N MET A 1 5.69 13.86 29.47
CA MET A 1 4.61 14.81 29.11
C MET A 1 3.46 13.96 28.59
N SER A 2 2.33 13.92 29.27
CA SER A 2 1.15 13.20 28.77
C SER A 2 0.59 13.97 27.58
N GLU A 3 0.71 13.42 26.36
CA GLU A 3 0.08 14.00 25.19
C GLU A 3 -1.44 14.09 25.42
N ASN A 4 -2.00 15.24 25.04
CA ASN A 4 -3.44 15.46 25.16
C ASN A 4 -4.18 14.46 24.25
N PRO A 5 -5.07 13.61 24.77
CA PRO A 5 -5.83 12.64 23.94
C PRO A 5 -6.53 13.27 22.74
N SER A 6 -6.91 14.55 22.82
CA SER A 6 -7.50 15.30 21.71
C SER A 6 -6.60 15.42 20.47
N THR A 7 -5.31 15.15 20.61
CA THR A 7 -4.31 15.30 19.57
C THR A 7 -4.30 14.10 18.60
N TRP A 8 -4.61 12.92 19.10
CA TRP A 8 -4.64 11.65 18.34
C TRP A 8 -6.03 11.28 17.83
N GLY A 9 -7.07 12.08 18.15
CA GLY A 9 -8.43 11.83 17.70
C GLY A 9 -8.86 10.39 17.95
N GLU A 10 -9.41 9.75 16.94
CA GLU A 10 -9.89 8.37 17.01
C GLU A 10 -8.79 7.30 17.10
N LEU A 11 -7.50 7.68 16.91
CA LEU A 11 -6.38 6.75 17.13
C LEU A 11 -5.94 6.68 18.59
N ALA A 12 -6.46 7.54 19.46
CA ALA A 12 -6.09 7.56 20.87
C ALA A 12 -6.49 6.25 21.57
N GLY A 13 -5.51 5.59 22.19
CA GLY A 13 -5.74 4.33 22.91
C GLY A 13 -5.80 3.08 22.03
N LEU A 14 -5.65 3.20 20.72
CA LEU A 14 -5.58 2.06 19.83
C LEU A 14 -4.16 1.50 19.76
N THR A 15 -4.07 0.20 19.48
CA THR A 15 -2.81 -0.45 19.14
C THR A 15 -2.49 -0.23 17.67
N LEU A 16 -1.32 0.34 17.41
CA LEU A 16 -0.77 0.53 16.07
C LEU A 16 0.50 -0.28 15.94
N THR A 17 0.65 -0.99 14.82
CA THR A 17 1.86 -1.77 14.53
C THR A 17 2.74 -1.03 13.55
N LYS A 18 4.05 -0.98 13.79
CA LYS A 18 5.04 -0.42 12.88
C LYS A 18 5.76 -1.52 12.14
N GLY A 19 5.84 -1.43 10.82
CA GLY A 19 6.56 -2.40 9.99
C GLY A 19 7.09 -1.78 8.71
N HIS A 20 7.81 -2.57 7.91
CA HIS A 20 8.34 -2.11 6.63
C HIS A 20 8.43 -3.23 5.59
N GLY A 21 8.35 -2.85 4.30
CA GLY A 21 8.73 -3.68 3.16
C GLY A 21 9.93 -3.06 2.44
N THR A 22 11.10 -3.69 2.54
CA THR A 22 12.34 -3.19 1.90
C THR A 22 12.71 -1.75 2.30
N GLY A 23 12.55 -1.38 3.56
CA GLY A 23 12.86 -0.04 4.07
C GLY A 23 11.76 1.00 3.91
N ASN A 24 10.76 0.77 3.06
CA ASN A 24 9.55 1.59 2.96
C ASN A 24 8.63 1.24 4.13
N ASP A 25 8.42 2.16 5.05
CA ASP A 25 7.82 1.89 6.36
C ASP A 25 6.37 2.36 6.49
N PHE A 26 5.60 1.60 7.26
CA PHE A 26 4.17 1.79 7.39
C PHE A 26 3.72 1.70 8.85
N ILE A 27 2.64 2.40 9.16
CA ILE A 27 1.83 2.20 10.35
C ILE A 27 0.63 1.36 9.96
N PHE A 28 0.38 0.28 10.70
CA PHE A 28 -0.76 -0.60 10.48
C PHE A 28 -1.79 -0.46 11.60
N LEU A 29 -3.06 -0.55 11.21
CA LEU A 29 -4.21 -0.56 12.10
C LEU A 29 -5.20 -1.64 11.64
N THR A 30 -5.61 -2.54 12.52
CA THR A 30 -6.77 -3.40 12.28
C THR A 30 -8.04 -2.65 12.65
N ASP A 31 -8.90 -2.44 11.66
CA ASP A 31 -10.22 -1.84 11.78
C ASP A 31 -11.12 -2.51 10.74
N GLU A 32 -11.57 -3.72 11.09
CA GLU A 32 -12.24 -4.65 10.18
C GLU A 32 -13.47 -4.04 9.51
N ASN A 33 -14.23 -3.25 10.25
CA ASN A 33 -15.47 -2.64 9.80
C ASN A 33 -15.30 -1.24 9.22
N ALA A 34 -14.06 -0.71 9.19
CA ALA A 34 -13.73 0.64 8.76
C ALA A 34 -14.52 1.74 9.51
N GLU A 35 -14.70 1.54 10.82
CA GLU A 35 -15.46 2.44 11.69
C GLU A 35 -14.68 3.70 12.09
N ILE A 36 -13.34 3.63 12.08
CA ILE A 36 -12.46 4.72 12.47
C ILE A 36 -12.37 5.75 11.35
N ALA A 37 -12.68 7.01 11.64
CA ALA A 37 -12.55 8.11 10.68
C ALA A 37 -11.08 8.51 10.50
N LEU A 38 -10.41 7.87 9.55
CA LEU A 38 -9.05 8.23 9.14
C LEU A 38 -9.07 9.49 8.27
N THR A 39 -9.03 10.69 8.89
CA THR A 39 -8.90 11.93 8.12
C THR A 39 -7.46 12.08 7.57
N PRO A 40 -7.24 12.82 6.46
CA PRO A 40 -5.90 13.09 5.96
C PRO A 40 -4.97 13.70 7.02
N GLU A 41 -5.48 14.64 7.83
CA GLU A 41 -4.73 15.32 8.87
C GLU A 41 -4.28 14.36 9.99
N LEU A 42 -5.16 13.42 10.37
CA LEU A 42 -4.87 12.42 11.40
C LEU A 42 -3.79 11.46 10.92
N VAL A 43 -3.87 11.01 9.67
CA VAL A 43 -2.86 10.14 9.05
C VAL A 43 -1.53 10.88 8.90
N ALA A 44 -1.54 12.11 8.36
CA ALA A 44 -0.33 12.92 8.22
C ALA A 44 0.35 13.15 9.56
N ARG A 45 -0.43 13.39 10.63
CA ARG A 45 0.10 13.51 11.98
C ARG A 45 0.73 12.23 12.48
N ALA A 46 0.06 11.08 12.30
CA ALA A 46 0.62 9.79 12.72
C ALA A 46 1.92 9.47 11.97
N CYS A 47 2.00 9.83 10.69
CA CYS A 47 3.15 9.60 9.82
C CYS A 47 4.27 10.64 9.99
N ASP A 48 4.04 11.74 10.71
CA ASP A 48 5.09 12.73 10.96
C ASP A 48 6.25 12.14 11.76
N ARG A 49 7.49 12.27 11.23
CA ARG A 49 8.68 11.64 11.83
C ARG A 49 9.22 12.38 13.05
N HIS A 50 8.75 13.58 13.31
CA HIS A 50 9.19 14.40 14.44
C HIS A 50 8.18 14.45 15.59
N PHE A 51 6.88 14.50 15.25
CA PHE A 51 5.82 14.70 16.23
C PHE A 51 4.80 13.55 16.26
N GLY A 52 4.93 12.56 15.36
CA GLY A 52 4.13 11.36 15.28
C GLY A 52 4.94 10.09 15.53
N ILE A 53 4.40 8.97 15.07
CA ILE A 53 5.09 7.67 15.04
C ILE A 53 6.14 7.67 13.93
N GLY A 54 5.85 8.38 12.83
CA GLY A 54 6.71 8.48 11.67
C GLY A 54 6.61 7.29 10.73
N ALA A 55 6.19 7.51 9.49
CA ALA A 55 6.15 6.48 8.44
C ALA A 55 6.01 7.11 7.05
N ASP A 56 6.31 6.35 6.00
CA ASP A 56 6.03 6.72 4.63
C ASP A 56 4.54 6.62 4.31
N GLY A 57 3.79 5.81 5.07
CA GLY A 57 2.36 5.68 4.90
C GLY A 57 1.65 4.94 6.02
N PHE A 58 0.33 4.94 5.92
CA PHE A 58 -0.59 4.32 6.87
C PHE A 58 -1.46 3.30 6.14
N ILE A 59 -1.59 2.10 6.70
CA ILE A 59 -2.38 1.01 6.13
C ILE A 59 -3.39 0.52 7.16
N ARG A 60 -4.68 0.66 6.84
CA ARG A 60 -5.75 0.05 7.60
C ARG A 60 -6.08 -1.31 7.01
N ALA A 61 -6.11 -2.33 7.85
CA ALA A 61 -6.65 -3.65 7.55
C ALA A 61 -8.16 -3.63 7.79
N ALA A 62 -8.92 -3.61 6.71
CA ALA A 62 -10.37 -3.67 6.75
C ALA A 62 -10.89 -4.92 6.01
N ARG A 63 -12.09 -5.37 6.32
CA ARG A 63 -12.78 -6.38 5.51
C ARG A 63 -13.17 -5.74 4.16
N SER A 64 -13.06 -6.50 3.07
CA SER A 64 -13.49 -6.02 1.75
C SER A 64 -14.97 -5.63 1.74
N THR A 65 -15.78 -6.26 2.57
CA THR A 65 -17.20 -5.90 2.78
C THR A 65 -17.40 -4.53 3.43
N ALA A 66 -16.41 -4.00 4.14
CA ALA A 66 -16.49 -2.72 4.84
C ALA A 66 -16.20 -1.49 3.95
N SER A 67 -15.73 -1.70 2.73
CA SER A 67 -15.45 -0.61 1.78
C SER A 67 -16.19 -0.79 0.45
N ARG A 68 -16.65 0.31 -0.15
CA ARG A 68 -17.31 0.26 -1.46
C ARG A 68 -16.39 -0.29 -2.57
N ALA A 69 -15.10 0.00 -2.48
CA ALA A 69 -14.10 -0.52 -3.41
C ALA A 69 -13.92 -2.03 -3.23
N GLY A 70 -13.81 -2.49 -1.99
CA GLY A 70 -13.67 -3.90 -1.67
C GLY A 70 -14.90 -4.72 -2.05
N GLN A 71 -16.11 -4.22 -1.77
CA GLN A 71 -17.37 -4.89 -2.15
C GLN A 71 -17.44 -5.21 -3.64
N LYS A 72 -17.03 -4.28 -4.50
CA LYS A 72 -17.00 -4.51 -5.96
C LYS A 72 -16.02 -5.61 -6.37
N LEU A 73 -14.88 -5.72 -5.66
CA LEU A 73 -13.89 -6.75 -5.94
C LEU A 73 -14.37 -8.15 -5.56
N LEU A 74 -15.22 -8.26 -4.52
CA LEU A 74 -15.77 -9.54 -4.07
C LEU A 74 -16.75 -10.17 -5.08
N GLU A 75 -17.31 -9.40 -6.01
CA GLU A 75 -18.17 -9.91 -7.08
C GLU A 75 -17.38 -10.87 -8.00
N GLU A 76 -16.11 -10.57 -8.26
CA GLU A 76 -15.22 -11.38 -9.12
C GLU A 76 -14.25 -12.24 -8.29
N TYR A 77 -13.82 -11.74 -7.13
CA TYR A 77 -12.85 -12.39 -6.24
C TYR A 77 -13.41 -12.55 -4.82
N PRO A 78 -14.32 -13.52 -4.58
CA PRO A 78 -14.97 -13.71 -3.28
C PRO A 78 -14.01 -14.08 -2.16
N ASP A 79 -12.81 -14.56 -2.50
CA ASP A 79 -11.73 -14.91 -1.58
C ASP A 79 -10.80 -13.73 -1.22
N ALA A 80 -10.96 -12.56 -1.85
CA ALA A 80 -10.25 -11.32 -1.48
C ALA A 80 -10.89 -10.67 -0.24
N VAL A 81 -10.90 -11.39 0.88
CA VAL A 81 -11.61 -11.04 2.13
C VAL A 81 -11.06 -9.77 2.78
N TRP A 82 -9.76 -9.54 2.68
CA TRP A 82 -9.08 -8.38 3.25
C TRP A 82 -8.84 -7.29 2.23
N PHE A 83 -9.09 -6.05 2.64
CA PHE A 83 -8.86 -4.84 1.85
C PHE A 83 -7.76 -3.99 2.48
N MET A 84 -6.74 -3.68 1.72
CA MET A 84 -5.66 -2.78 2.09
C MET A 84 -6.07 -1.33 1.83
N ASP A 85 -6.57 -0.62 2.86
CA ASP A 85 -6.84 0.83 2.78
C ASP A 85 -5.55 1.61 3.03
N TYR A 86 -4.80 1.84 1.95
CA TYR A 86 -3.51 2.52 1.99
C TYR A 86 -3.65 4.04 1.79
N ARG A 87 -2.88 4.75 2.61
CA ARG A 87 -2.73 6.21 2.55
C ARG A 87 -1.26 6.59 2.62
N ASN A 88 -0.85 7.57 1.81
CA ASN A 88 0.48 8.15 1.88
C ASN A 88 0.71 8.87 3.21
N GLY A 89 1.97 9.15 3.54
CA GLY A 89 2.33 9.86 4.78
C GLY A 89 1.77 11.28 4.91
N ASP A 90 1.33 11.90 3.82
CA ASP A 90 0.62 13.18 3.83
C ASP A 90 -0.90 13.06 4.02
N GLY A 91 -1.40 11.83 4.21
CA GLY A 91 -2.82 11.51 4.38
C GLY A 91 -3.59 11.34 3.07
N SER A 92 -2.99 11.59 1.92
CA SER A 92 -3.63 11.38 0.62
C SER A 92 -3.93 9.88 0.38
N ILE A 93 -5.05 9.63 -0.29
CA ILE A 93 -5.43 8.25 -0.66
C ILE A 93 -4.51 7.78 -1.78
N ALA A 94 -3.96 6.57 -1.62
CA ALA A 94 -3.16 5.90 -2.62
C ALA A 94 -3.86 4.62 -3.12
N GLU A 95 -3.59 4.26 -4.36
CA GLU A 95 -4.23 3.11 -4.99
C GLU A 95 -3.62 1.79 -4.51
N MET A 96 -2.29 1.67 -4.56
CA MET A 96 -1.55 0.47 -4.16
C MET A 96 -0.06 0.78 -3.99
N CYS A 97 0.62 -0.03 -3.21
CA CYS A 97 2.08 -0.02 -3.06
C CYS A 97 2.58 -1.46 -2.91
N GLY A 98 3.45 -1.92 -3.81
CA GLY A 98 3.97 -3.29 -3.78
C GLY A 98 4.72 -3.63 -2.49
N ASN A 99 5.52 -2.70 -1.95
CA ASN A 99 6.16 -2.86 -0.65
C ASN A 99 5.12 -2.94 0.47
N GLY A 100 4.09 -2.09 0.39
CA GLY A 100 2.98 -2.05 1.34
C GLY A 100 2.18 -3.35 1.35
N VAL A 101 1.87 -3.95 0.18
CA VAL A 101 1.12 -5.21 0.12
C VAL A 101 1.90 -6.36 0.78
N ARG A 102 3.22 -6.46 0.56
CA ARG A 102 4.04 -7.48 1.22
C ARG A 102 4.04 -7.31 2.75
N ALA A 103 4.29 -6.09 3.21
CA ALA A 103 4.29 -5.76 4.63
C ALA A 103 2.88 -5.95 5.25
N PHE A 104 1.82 -5.69 4.49
CA PHE A 104 0.43 -5.89 4.91
C PHE A 104 0.10 -7.38 5.10
N VAL A 105 0.50 -8.25 4.17
CA VAL A 105 0.27 -9.69 4.32
C VAL A 105 1.04 -10.24 5.52
N GLU A 106 2.29 -9.80 5.74
CA GLU A 106 3.03 -10.17 6.94
C GLU A 106 2.34 -9.66 8.22
N TYR A 107 1.83 -8.43 8.19
CA TYR A 107 1.04 -7.89 9.30
C TYR A 107 -0.19 -8.75 9.61
N LEU A 108 -1.02 -9.08 8.60
CA LEU A 108 -2.21 -9.92 8.78
C LEU A 108 -1.85 -11.28 9.38
N ARG A 109 -0.76 -11.90 8.93
CA ARG A 109 -0.28 -13.19 9.42
C ARG A 109 0.19 -13.10 10.88
N THR A 110 0.97 -12.06 11.20
CA THR A 110 1.53 -11.85 12.54
C THR A 110 0.45 -11.54 13.58
N GLU A 111 -0.59 -10.81 13.18
CA GLU A 111 -1.77 -10.54 14.03
C GLU A 111 -2.74 -11.73 14.12
N GLY A 112 -2.44 -12.85 13.43
CA GLY A 112 -3.32 -14.03 13.43
C GLY A 112 -4.63 -13.85 12.66
N LEU A 113 -4.69 -12.86 11.77
CA LEU A 113 -5.89 -12.55 10.97
C LEU A 113 -6.02 -13.43 9.74
N ILE A 114 -4.91 -14.01 9.28
CA ILE A 114 -4.82 -15.04 8.23
C ILE A 114 -3.81 -16.11 8.62
N GLU A 115 -4.07 -17.32 8.14
CA GLU A 115 -3.06 -18.37 8.05
C GLU A 115 -2.54 -18.43 6.62
N LEU A 116 -1.24 -18.50 6.44
CA LEU A 116 -0.59 -18.56 5.13
C LEU A 116 0.75 -19.27 5.27
N GLU A 117 0.86 -20.46 4.72
CA GLU A 117 2.07 -21.25 4.75
C GLU A 117 2.97 -20.98 3.51
N VAL A 118 4.23 -21.39 3.59
CA VAL A 118 5.14 -21.29 2.45
C VAL A 118 4.59 -22.08 1.26
N GLY A 119 4.51 -21.45 0.09
CA GLY A 119 3.93 -22.02 -1.12
C GLY A 119 2.45 -21.68 -1.33
N GLU A 120 1.78 -21.14 -0.31
CA GLU A 120 0.38 -20.71 -0.43
C GLU A 120 0.26 -19.28 -0.95
N THR A 121 -0.94 -18.92 -1.39
CA THR A 121 -1.28 -17.59 -1.90
C THR A 121 -2.49 -17.02 -1.19
N VAL A 122 -2.52 -15.70 -1.07
CA VAL A 122 -3.67 -14.95 -0.57
C VAL A 122 -4.01 -13.82 -1.54
N LYS A 123 -5.30 -13.54 -1.70
CA LYS A 123 -5.79 -12.40 -2.47
C LYS A 123 -6.11 -11.23 -1.56
N ILE A 124 -5.56 -10.07 -1.89
CA ILE A 124 -5.74 -8.82 -1.15
C ILE A 124 -6.45 -7.82 -2.06
N GLY A 125 -7.59 -7.30 -1.60
CA GLY A 125 -8.26 -6.19 -2.25
C GLY A 125 -7.47 -4.89 -2.07
N THR A 126 -7.32 -4.13 -3.15
CA THR A 126 -6.72 -2.78 -3.14
C THR A 126 -7.55 -1.86 -4.04
N ARG A 127 -7.29 -0.56 -4.01
CA ARG A 127 -7.93 0.38 -4.96
C ARG A 127 -7.49 0.17 -6.41
N ALA A 128 -6.31 -0.45 -6.61
CA ALA A 128 -5.81 -0.86 -7.93
C ALA A 128 -6.20 -2.31 -8.30
N GLY A 129 -7.32 -2.80 -7.76
CA GLY A 129 -7.79 -4.17 -7.98
C GLY A 129 -7.24 -5.18 -6.98
N VAL A 130 -7.48 -6.46 -7.24
CA VAL A 130 -6.99 -7.55 -6.40
C VAL A 130 -5.53 -7.84 -6.73
N LYS A 131 -4.73 -8.06 -5.69
CA LYS A 131 -3.34 -8.51 -5.80
C LYS A 131 -3.20 -9.89 -5.19
N THR A 132 -2.61 -10.81 -5.94
CA THR A 132 -2.27 -12.14 -5.45
C THR A 132 -0.86 -12.11 -4.87
N VAL A 133 -0.75 -12.54 -3.62
CA VAL A 133 0.51 -12.58 -2.88
C VAL A 133 0.83 -14.02 -2.53
N ALA A 134 1.99 -14.50 -2.92
CA ALA A 134 2.50 -15.81 -2.56
C ALA A 134 3.49 -15.69 -1.41
N ARG A 135 3.39 -16.56 -0.41
CA ARG A 135 4.43 -16.72 0.61
C ARG A 135 5.53 -17.64 0.08
N THR A 136 6.76 -17.17 0.11
CA THR A 136 7.95 -17.92 -0.29
C THR A 136 8.86 -18.17 0.92
N GLU A 137 9.87 -19.01 0.76
CA GLU A 137 10.89 -19.23 1.82
C GLU A 137 11.64 -17.94 2.18
N GLU A 138 11.80 -17.02 1.20
CA GLU A 138 12.54 -15.76 1.35
C GLU A 138 11.65 -14.56 1.70
N GLY A 139 10.32 -14.74 1.76
CA GLY A 139 9.35 -13.67 2.04
C GLY A 139 8.08 -13.75 1.20
N TYR A 140 7.78 -12.70 0.42
CA TYR A 140 6.54 -12.60 -0.34
C TYR A 140 6.79 -12.16 -1.79
N ALA A 141 6.17 -12.87 -2.73
CA ALA A 141 6.07 -12.48 -4.13
C ALA A 141 4.67 -11.94 -4.43
N ILE A 142 4.59 -10.87 -5.23
CA ILE A 142 3.32 -10.23 -5.62
C ILE A 142 3.21 -10.24 -7.13
N ASP A 143 2.05 -10.64 -7.64
CA ASP A 143 1.68 -10.37 -9.01
C ASP A 143 1.23 -8.90 -9.14
N MET A 144 2.11 -8.10 -9.73
CA MET A 144 1.86 -6.67 -9.98
C MET A 144 1.03 -6.43 -11.25
N GLY A 145 0.77 -7.49 -12.01
CA GLY A 145 0.15 -7.40 -13.31
C GLY A 145 1.14 -7.03 -14.45
N PRO A 146 0.65 -6.90 -15.68
CA PRO A 146 1.50 -6.61 -16.84
C PRO A 146 1.96 -5.16 -16.82
N TRP A 147 3.21 -4.95 -17.22
CA TRP A 147 3.72 -3.63 -17.56
C TRP A 147 3.34 -3.26 -19.00
N SER A 148 3.32 -1.96 -19.31
CA SER A 148 3.08 -1.48 -20.67
C SER A 148 3.90 -0.22 -20.97
N PHE A 149 4.20 0.02 -22.25
CA PHE A 149 4.75 1.30 -22.68
C PHE A 149 3.66 2.35 -22.68
N ILE A 150 3.92 3.54 -22.12
CA ILE A 150 2.98 4.67 -22.14
C ILE A 150 2.78 5.17 -23.59
N HIS A 151 3.87 5.25 -24.36
CA HIS A 151 3.87 5.65 -25.76
C HIS A 151 4.32 4.49 -26.65
N GLY A 152 3.47 3.44 -26.74
CA GLY A 152 3.83 2.13 -27.25
C GLY A 152 4.38 2.08 -28.67
N GLU A 153 3.92 2.95 -29.60
CA GLU A 153 4.44 3.02 -30.98
C GLU A 153 5.87 3.58 -30.98
N ALA A 154 6.08 4.77 -30.40
CA ALA A 154 7.39 5.40 -30.33
C ALA A 154 8.44 4.52 -29.62
N ALA A 155 8.02 3.85 -28.54
CA ALA A 155 8.88 2.95 -27.79
C ALA A 155 9.32 1.73 -28.60
N ARG A 156 8.44 1.17 -29.45
CA ARG A 156 8.74 -0.01 -30.29
C ARG A 156 9.60 0.34 -31.51
N GLU A 157 9.36 1.51 -32.09
CA GLU A 157 10.07 1.95 -33.31
C GLU A 157 11.43 2.57 -32.99
N GLY A 158 11.48 3.43 -31.95
CA GLY A 158 12.67 4.22 -31.63
C GLY A 158 13.53 3.65 -30.49
N GLY A 159 12.99 2.70 -29.70
CA GLY A 159 13.66 2.24 -28.48
C GLY A 159 13.67 3.28 -27.34
N GLU A 160 13.04 4.44 -27.58
CA GLU A 160 12.92 5.55 -26.65
C GLU A 160 11.66 6.36 -26.97
N ASP A 161 11.02 6.95 -25.94
CA ASP A 161 9.78 7.72 -26.10
C ASP A 161 9.78 9.04 -25.32
N CYS A 162 10.83 9.32 -24.58
CA CYS A 162 10.94 10.54 -23.77
C CYS A 162 12.39 11.01 -23.61
N LEU A 163 12.53 12.28 -23.23
CA LEU A 163 13.80 12.85 -22.78
C LEU A 163 13.74 13.11 -21.28
N VAL A 164 14.64 12.50 -20.55
CA VAL A 164 14.76 12.64 -19.09
C VAL A 164 15.80 13.70 -18.75
N SER A 165 15.36 14.76 -18.08
CA SER A 165 16.23 15.77 -17.48
C SER A 165 16.24 15.61 -15.97
N ALA A 166 17.42 15.52 -15.36
CA ALA A 166 17.55 15.43 -13.92
C ALA A 166 18.70 16.29 -13.42
N ARG A 167 18.64 16.70 -12.16
CA ARG A 167 19.71 17.44 -11.50
C ARG A 167 21.01 16.61 -11.53
N GLY A 168 22.07 17.18 -12.07
CA GLY A 168 23.37 16.52 -12.24
C GLY A 168 23.60 15.93 -13.63
N LEU A 169 22.61 15.82 -14.49
CA LEU A 169 22.79 15.50 -15.90
C LEU A 169 23.18 16.76 -16.67
N LYS A 170 24.29 16.69 -17.46
CA LYS A 170 24.74 17.82 -18.32
C LYS A 170 23.80 18.03 -19.51
N THR A 171 23.20 16.97 -20.01
CA THR A 171 22.26 16.96 -21.13
C THR A 171 21.12 15.97 -20.85
N PRO A 172 19.91 16.21 -21.39
CA PRO A 172 18.86 15.23 -21.34
C PRO A 172 19.29 13.86 -21.89
N ARG A 173 18.74 12.80 -21.35
CA ARG A 173 18.98 11.43 -21.81
C ARG A 173 17.69 10.85 -22.36
N ALA A 174 17.82 10.07 -23.42
CA ALA A 174 16.74 9.25 -23.93
C ALA A 174 16.28 8.23 -22.88
N GLY A 175 15.00 7.98 -22.83
CA GLY A 175 14.37 7.05 -21.88
C GLY A 175 13.13 6.39 -22.45
N LEU A 176 12.64 5.40 -21.74
CA LEU A 176 11.38 4.73 -22.00
C LEU A 176 10.40 4.98 -20.85
N SER A 177 9.20 5.41 -21.19
CA SER A 177 8.11 5.59 -20.24
C SER A 177 7.34 4.28 -20.07
N ILE A 178 7.44 3.68 -18.87
CA ILE A 178 6.81 2.38 -18.59
C ILE A 178 5.74 2.58 -17.50
N SER A 179 4.53 2.11 -17.77
CA SER A 179 3.48 1.97 -16.76
C SER A 179 3.59 0.60 -16.10
N MET A 180 3.49 0.59 -14.79
CA MET A 180 3.49 -0.62 -13.95
C MET A 180 2.09 -0.93 -13.38
N GLY A 181 1.05 -0.32 -13.94
CA GLY A 181 -0.34 -0.44 -13.50
C GLY A 181 -0.84 0.72 -12.68
#